data_1cedcdbd8c74569e74f7e9d7603f1fa8
#
_entry.id   1cedcdbd8c74569e74f7e9d7603f1fa8
#
_cell.length_a   1.000
_cell.length_b   1.000
_cell.length_c   1.000
_cell.angle_alpha   90.00
_cell.angle_beta   90.00
_cell.angle_gamma   90.00
#
_symmetry.space_group_name_H-M   'P 1'
#
loop_
_entity.id
_entity.type
_entity.pdbx_description
1 polymer ?
#
loop_
_entity_poly.entity_id
_entity_poly.type
_entity_poly.pdbx_seq_one_letter_code
_entity_poly.pdbx_strand_id
1 'polypeptide(L)'
;MMRRSLMLVIALGLATLGSSIAWPEDSDQAALIKALDGAKLTLLQGIAQVAKGTEVPIEAKYEMVGGKLMLSIYTSAKGFDTAAEDNSLNEYIGDVTTANWTPKKEVFADLKHIARSAQYHALLSMTKVRIPTIIQKASAQGTVLAVREKIRGGKPVFEVMVVQDNTIRPTFYDLATGEPTAG
;
A
#
# COMPACT_ATOMS: atom_id res chain seq x y z
N MET A 1 42.53 -48.28 12.67
CA MET A 1 41.49 -47.81 11.74
C MET A 1 40.46 -46.99 12.56
N MET A 2 40.60 -45.69 12.62
CA MET A 2 39.70 -44.80 13.35
C MET A 2 38.74 -44.14 12.34
N ARG A 3 37.44 -44.47 12.44
CA ARG A 3 36.37 -43.81 11.67
C ARG A 3 36.05 -42.47 12.34
N ARG A 4 36.34 -41.36 11.66
CA ARG A 4 35.91 -40.01 12.04
C ARG A 4 34.48 -39.81 11.55
N SER A 5 33.50 -39.74 12.47
CA SER A 5 32.12 -39.32 12.18
C SER A 5 32.09 -37.81 12.01
N LEU A 6 31.72 -37.39 10.80
CA LEU A 6 31.49 -36.00 10.48
C LEU A 6 30.05 -35.63 10.91
N MET A 7 29.89 -34.90 12.00
CA MET A 7 28.60 -34.29 12.38
C MET A 7 28.31 -33.08 11.49
N LEU A 8 27.31 -33.22 10.62
CA LEU A 8 26.78 -32.14 9.84
C LEU A 8 25.78 -31.35 10.73
N VAL A 9 26.18 -30.17 11.20
CA VAL A 9 25.29 -29.24 11.91
C VAL A 9 24.50 -28.49 10.87
N ILE A 10 23.23 -28.82 10.67
CA ILE A 10 22.30 -28.06 9.87
C ILE A 10 21.79 -26.90 10.74
N ALA A 11 22.34 -25.72 10.54
CA ALA A 11 21.82 -24.50 11.13
C ALA A 11 20.51 -24.15 10.39
N LEU A 12 19.37 -24.46 11.00
CA LEU A 12 18.07 -24.00 10.54
C LEU A 12 17.98 -22.50 10.87
N GLY A 13 18.31 -21.65 9.90
CA GLY A 13 18.05 -20.21 9.99
C GLY A 13 16.54 -19.97 10.02
N LEU A 14 15.98 -19.62 11.18
CA LEU A 14 14.65 -19.03 11.26
C LEU A 14 14.72 -17.68 10.53
N ALA A 15 14.35 -17.66 9.27
CA ALA A 15 14.02 -16.42 8.58
C ALA A 15 12.74 -15.88 9.21
N THR A 16 12.87 -14.83 10.02
CA THR A 16 11.75 -14.06 10.54
C THR A 16 11.00 -13.46 9.36
N LEU A 17 9.87 -14.06 9.00
CA LEU A 17 8.96 -13.57 7.95
C LEU A 17 8.18 -12.35 8.47
N GLY A 18 8.89 -11.27 8.76
CA GLY A 18 8.33 -9.93 8.91
C GLY A 18 8.42 -9.22 7.58
N SER A 19 7.61 -9.58 6.61
CA SER A 19 7.46 -8.78 5.39
C SER A 19 6.51 -7.63 5.68
N SER A 20 6.99 -6.62 6.47
CA SER A 20 6.58 -5.27 6.19
C SER A 20 6.91 -5.03 4.71
N ILE A 21 6.01 -4.43 3.93
CA ILE A 21 6.44 -3.80 2.67
C ILE A 21 7.54 -2.86 3.12
N ALA A 22 8.80 -3.20 2.82
CA ALA A 22 9.90 -2.32 3.09
C ALA A 22 9.64 -1.08 2.23
N TRP A 23 9.57 0.06 2.86
CA TRP A 23 9.63 1.31 2.12
C TRP A 23 10.99 1.34 1.40
N PRO A 24 11.08 1.94 0.21
CA PRO A 24 12.33 2.01 -0.53
C PRO A 24 13.48 2.45 0.37
N GLU A 25 14.65 1.81 0.25
CA GLU A 25 15.88 2.30 0.85
C GLU A 25 16.18 3.72 0.36
N ASP A 26 17.06 4.48 1.03
CA ASP A 26 17.27 5.91 0.73
C ASP A 26 17.61 6.20 -0.75
N SER A 27 18.37 5.32 -1.42
CA SER A 27 18.66 5.42 -2.85
C SER A 27 17.40 5.27 -3.73
N ASP A 28 16.51 4.38 -3.34
CA ASP A 28 15.26 4.12 -4.04
C ASP A 28 14.23 5.22 -3.80
N GLN A 29 14.29 5.89 -2.63
CA GLN A 29 13.43 7.05 -2.34
C GLN A 29 13.75 8.23 -3.26
N ALA A 30 15.02 8.55 -3.46
CA ALA A 30 15.43 9.63 -4.36
C ALA A 30 14.99 9.36 -5.82
N ALA A 31 15.11 8.11 -6.28
CA ALA A 31 14.66 7.70 -7.60
C ALA A 31 13.12 7.81 -7.74
N LEU A 32 12.38 7.38 -6.72
CA LEU A 32 10.92 7.48 -6.69
C LEU A 32 10.46 8.94 -6.69
N ILE A 33 11.04 9.80 -5.83
CA ILE A 33 10.72 11.23 -5.78
C ILE A 33 10.94 11.88 -7.15
N LYS A 34 12.11 11.65 -7.77
CA LYS A 34 12.41 12.17 -9.10
C LYS A 34 11.43 11.66 -10.17
N ALA A 35 11.03 10.41 -10.10
CA ALA A 35 10.11 9.83 -11.06
C ALA A 35 8.70 10.43 -10.99
N LEU A 36 8.28 10.94 -9.80
CA LEU A 36 6.96 11.55 -9.62
C LEU A 36 6.71 12.77 -10.51
N ASP A 37 7.74 13.50 -10.92
CA ASP A 37 7.61 14.61 -11.84
C ASP A 37 7.04 14.17 -13.21
N GLY A 38 7.22 12.91 -13.54
CA GLY A 38 6.67 12.28 -14.75
C GLY A 38 5.23 11.79 -14.62
N ALA A 39 4.67 11.73 -13.42
CA ALA A 39 3.32 11.20 -13.20
C ALA A 39 2.26 12.05 -13.91
N LYS A 40 1.37 11.40 -14.67
CA LYS A 40 0.26 12.05 -15.40
C LYS A 40 -1.07 11.98 -14.63
N LEU A 41 -1.12 11.20 -13.55
CA LEU A 41 -2.29 11.04 -12.70
C LEU A 41 -1.87 11.14 -11.22
N THR A 42 -2.73 11.77 -10.43
CA THR A 42 -2.66 11.71 -8.97
C THR A 42 -3.26 10.40 -8.45
N LEU A 43 -2.96 10.03 -7.19
CA LEU A 43 -3.62 8.89 -6.53
C LEU A 43 -5.15 8.99 -6.61
N LEU A 44 -5.71 10.18 -6.38
CA LEU A 44 -7.16 10.42 -6.43
C LEU A 44 -7.74 10.17 -7.82
N GLN A 45 -7.06 10.64 -8.87
CA GLN A 45 -7.50 10.42 -10.24
C GLN A 45 -7.45 8.95 -10.62
N GLY A 46 -6.38 8.23 -10.21
CA GLY A 46 -6.29 6.79 -10.42
C GLY A 46 -7.39 6.04 -9.69
N ILE A 47 -7.64 6.34 -8.42
CA ILE A 47 -8.73 5.76 -7.64
C ILE A 47 -10.08 5.98 -8.34
N ALA A 48 -10.36 7.20 -8.81
CA ALA A 48 -11.60 7.52 -9.50
C ALA A 48 -11.79 6.76 -10.83
N GLN A 49 -10.71 6.28 -11.45
CA GLN A 49 -10.80 5.47 -12.68
C GLN A 49 -11.19 4.02 -12.39
N VAL A 50 -10.78 3.45 -11.26
CA VAL A 50 -10.93 2.01 -10.97
C VAL A 50 -12.00 1.70 -9.93
N ALA A 51 -12.14 2.51 -8.90
CA ALA A 51 -13.13 2.34 -7.85
C ALA A 51 -14.51 2.83 -8.32
N LYS A 52 -15.25 1.98 -9.01
CA LYS A 52 -16.58 2.27 -9.58
C LYS A 52 -17.64 1.33 -9.03
N GLY A 53 -18.87 1.83 -8.92
CA GLY A 53 -19.99 1.06 -8.40
C GLY A 53 -19.77 0.71 -6.92
N THR A 54 -19.72 -0.57 -6.61
CA THR A 54 -19.45 -1.09 -5.26
C THR A 54 -17.97 -1.21 -4.93
N GLU A 55 -17.08 -1.10 -5.92
CA GLU A 55 -15.64 -1.26 -5.72
C GLU A 55 -15.04 -0.10 -4.94
N VAL A 56 -14.36 -0.38 -3.85
CA VAL A 56 -13.80 0.62 -2.92
C VAL A 56 -12.30 0.45 -2.77
N PRO A 57 -11.53 1.56 -2.68
CA PRO A 57 -10.08 1.48 -2.48
C PRO A 57 -9.75 1.08 -1.04
N ILE A 58 -8.74 0.22 -0.90
CA ILE A 58 -8.19 -0.25 0.39
C ILE A 58 -6.71 0.05 0.55
N GLU A 59 -5.99 0.40 -0.50
CA GLU A 59 -4.62 0.93 -0.50
C GLU A 59 -4.38 1.63 -1.83
N ALA A 60 -3.54 2.65 -1.85
CA ALA A 60 -3.04 3.25 -3.09
C ALA A 60 -1.60 3.72 -2.90
N LYS A 61 -0.75 3.52 -3.92
CA LYS A 61 0.66 3.90 -3.86
C LYS A 61 1.27 4.11 -5.24
N TYR A 62 2.28 4.99 -5.29
CA TYR A 62 3.28 4.95 -6.35
C TYR A 62 4.44 4.05 -5.95
N GLU A 63 5.00 3.34 -6.90
CA GLU A 63 6.15 2.47 -6.68
C GLU A 63 7.00 2.35 -7.96
N MET A 64 8.30 2.04 -7.79
CA MET A 64 9.18 1.74 -8.91
C MET A 64 9.16 0.25 -9.19
N VAL A 65 8.74 -0.14 -10.38
CA VAL A 65 8.74 -1.54 -10.84
C VAL A 65 9.50 -1.64 -12.16
N GLY A 66 10.59 -2.37 -12.19
CA GLY A 66 11.43 -2.52 -13.39
C GLY A 66 11.94 -1.17 -13.94
N GLY A 67 12.22 -0.20 -13.07
CA GLY A 67 12.70 1.14 -13.44
C GLY A 67 11.62 2.09 -13.95
N LYS A 68 10.34 1.71 -13.89
CA LYS A 68 9.19 2.55 -14.28
C LYS A 68 8.39 2.97 -13.05
N LEU A 69 7.85 4.19 -13.11
CA LEU A 69 6.91 4.66 -12.09
C LEU A 69 5.53 4.04 -12.35
N MET A 70 5.10 3.21 -11.41
CA MET A 70 3.79 2.57 -11.45
C MET A 70 2.86 3.20 -10.42
N LEU A 71 1.58 3.22 -10.74
CA LEU A 71 0.51 3.48 -9.79
C LEU A 71 -0.21 2.17 -9.53
N SER A 72 -0.21 1.74 -8.25
CA SER A 72 -0.92 0.57 -7.77
C SER A 72 -2.08 0.98 -6.86
N ILE A 73 -3.27 0.47 -7.14
CA ILE A 73 -4.48 0.70 -6.35
C ILE A 73 -5.09 -0.65 -5.99
N TYR A 74 -5.19 -0.90 -4.71
CA TYR A 74 -5.80 -2.11 -4.18
C TYR A 74 -7.26 -1.81 -3.82
N THR A 75 -8.15 -2.73 -4.16
CA THR A 75 -9.59 -2.53 -3.99
C THR A 75 -10.29 -3.75 -3.45
N SER A 76 -11.43 -3.51 -2.80
CA SER A 76 -12.43 -4.50 -2.45
C SER A 76 -13.61 -4.36 -3.42
N ALA A 77 -13.87 -5.40 -4.22
CA ALA A 77 -14.79 -5.32 -5.37
C ALA A 77 -16.26 -5.13 -4.98
N LYS A 78 -16.67 -5.71 -3.84
CA LYS A 78 -18.07 -5.70 -3.39
C LYS A 78 -18.31 -4.73 -2.23
N GLY A 79 -17.39 -3.76 -2.00
CA GLY A 79 -17.52 -2.80 -0.91
C GLY A 79 -17.20 -3.38 0.46
N PHE A 80 -17.54 -2.63 1.51
CA PHE A 80 -17.25 -3.01 2.89
C PHE A 80 -18.42 -3.73 3.59
N ASP A 81 -19.59 -3.80 2.96
CA ASP A 81 -20.75 -4.50 3.51
C ASP A 81 -20.72 -6.01 3.21
N THR A 82 -19.79 -6.46 2.36
CA THR A 82 -19.55 -7.87 2.05
C THR A 82 -18.30 -8.32 2.81
N ALA A 83 -18.39 -9.44 3.53
CA ALA A 83 -17.24 -10.01 4.25
C ALA A 83 -16.06 -10.29 3.30
N ALA A 84 -14.84 -10.21 3.82
CA ALA A 84 -13.62 -10.31 3.00
C ALA A 84 -13.51 -11.67 2.29
N GLU A 85 -13.97 -12.75 2.93
CA GLU A 85 -13.99 -14.12 2.37
C GLU A 85 -14.95 -14.29 1.18
N ASP A 86 -15.98 -13.46 1.13
CA ASP A 86 -16.98 -13.44 0.04
C ASP A 86 -16.71 -12.35 -1.00
N ASN A 87 -15.62 -11.61 -0.83
CA ASN A 87 -15.24 -10.48 -1.66
C ASN A 87 -14.08 -10.84 -2.61
N SER A 88 -13.89 -10.05 -3.66
CA SER A 88 -12.70 -10.14 -4.51
C SER A 88 -11.79 -8.97 -4.17
N LEU A 89 -10.55 -9.27 -3.84
CA LEU A 89 -9.50 -8.30 -3.55
C LEU A 89 -8.64 -8.15 -4.79
N ASN A 90 -8.57 -6.95 -5.35
CA ASN A 90 -7.94 -6.69 -6.63
C ASN A 90 -6.77 -5.71 -6.48
N GLU A 91 -5.81 -5.80 -7.39
CA GLU A 91 -4.85 -4.75 -7.68
C GLU A 91 -5.03 -4.23 -9.09
N TYR A 92 -5.00 -2.91 -9.24
CA TYR A 92 -4.88 -2.22 -10.51
C TYR A 92 -3.50 -1.57 -10.57
N ILE A 93 -2.61 -2.08 -11.43
CA ILE A 93 -1.24 -1.58 -11.55
C ILE A 93 -0.96 -1.14 -12.99
N GLY A 94 -0.36 0.03 -13.17
CA GLY A 94 -0.01 0.53 -14.49
C GLY A 94 1.02 1.65 -14.47
N ASP A 95 1.72 1.83 -15.60
CA ASP A 95 2.68 2.90 -15.81
C ASP A 95 1.95 4.25 -15.82
N VAL A 96 2.20 5.08 -14.81
CA VAL A 96 1.52 6.36 -14.61
C VAL A 96 2.16 7.52 -15.37
N THR A 97 3.26 7.27 -16.07
CA THR A 97 3.93 8.30 -16.88
C THR A 97 3.31 8.44 -18.28
N THR A 98 2.41 7.55 -18.64
CA THR A 98 1.69 7.56 -19.91
C THR A 98 0.46 8.48 -19.85
N ALA A 99 0.11 9.13 -20.98
CA ALA A 99 -1.04 10.04 -21.02
C ALA A 99 -2.38 9.33 -20.74
N ASN A 100 -2.49 8.08 -21.17
CA ASN A 100 -3.66 7.23 -20.92
C ASN A 100 -3.23 6.09 -20.00
N TRP A 101 -3.50 6.24 -18.70
CA TRP A 101 -3.24 5.19 -17.75
C TRP A 101 -4.21 4.02 -17.95
N THR A 102 -3.67 2.87 -18.35
CA THR A 102 -4.42 1.63 -18.58
C THR A 102 -3.87 0.55 -17.66
N PRO A 103 -4.38 0.47 -16.41
CA PRO A 103 -3.86 -0.49 -15.46
C PRO A 103 -4.27 -1.91 -15.81
N LYS A 104 -3.37 -2.87 -15.54
CA LYS A 104 -3.70 -4.28 -15.48
C LYS A 104 -4.46 -4.54 -14.19
N LYS A 105 -5.57 -5.25 -14.26
CA LYS A 105 -6.29 -5.75 -13.09
C LYS A 105 -5.81 -7.17 -12.76
N GLU A 106 -5.43 -7.38 -11.52
CA GLU A 106 -5.13 -8.70 -10.97
C GLU A 106 -6.05 -8.98 -9.78
N VAL A 107 -6.58 -10.21 -9.70
CA VAL A 107 -7.31 -10.69 -8.54
C VAL A 107 -6.32 -11.48 -7.69
N PHE A 108 -6.21 -11.13 -6.40
CA PHE A 108 -5.29 -11.84 -5.52
C PHE A 108 -5.73 -13.30 -5.31
N ALA A 109 -4.77 -14.19 -5.52
CA ALA A 109 -4.92 -15.62 -5.27
C ALA A 109 -3.90 -16.15 -4.24
N ASP A 110 -2.84 -15.39 -3.95
CA ASP A 110 -1.84 -15.79 -2.98
C ASP A 110 -2.18 -15.33 -1.56
N LEU A 111 -1.82 -16.17 -0.59
CA LEU A 111 -2.20 -15.99 0.81
C LEU A 111 -1.72 -14.65 1.41
N LYS A 112 -0.54 -14.16 1.01
CA LYS A 112 0.03 -12.93 1.60
C LYS A 112 -0.78 -11.70 1.21
N HIS A 113 -1.12 -11.57 -0.06
CA HIS A 113 -1.93 -10.45 -0.55
C HIS A 113 -3.36 -10.54 -0.03
N ILE A 114 -3.96 -11.74 -0.05
CA ILE A 114 -5.31 -11.96 0.50
C ILE A 114 -5.36 -11.58 1.99
N ALA A 115 -4.44 -12.08 2.81
CA ALA A 115 -4.44 -11.81 4.24
C ALA A 115 -4.30 -10.31 4.55
N ARG A 116 -3.39 -9.60 3.85
CA ARG A 116 -3.20 -8.15 4.03
C ARG A 116 -4.42 -7.36 3.59
N SER A 117 -4.93 -7.64 2.40
CA SER A 117 -6.07 -6.92 1.85
C SER A 117 -7.35 -7.19 2.66
N ALA A 118 -7.51 -8.42 3.20
CA ALA A 118 -8.60 -8.73 4.13
C ALA A 118 -8.48 -7.95 5.44
N GLN A 119 -7.27 -7.77 5.98
CA GLN A 119 -7.04 -6.91 7.15
C GLN A 119 -7.45 -5.47 6.86
N TYR A 120 -7.05 -4.89 5.73
CA TYR A 120 -7.42 -3.53 5.34
C TYR A 120 -8.92 -3.40 5.16
N HIS A 121 -9.54 -4.35 4.48
CA HIS A 121 -10.98 -4.41 4.33
C HIS A 121 -11.69 -4.41 5.69
N ALA A 122 -11.28 -5.26 6.62
CA ALA A 122 -11.86 -5.35 7.96
C ALA A 122 -11.72 -4.02 8.74
N LEU A 123 -10.55 -3.39 8.70
CA LEU A 123 -10.33 -2.11 9.36
C LEU A 123 -11.21 -1.00 8.76
N LEU A 124 -11.29 -0.91 7.43
CA LEU A 124 -12.07 0.10 6.74
C LEU A 124 -13.60 -0.11 6.87
N SER A 125 -14.05 -1.34 7.06
CA SER A 125 -15.47 -1.62 7.33
C SER A 125 -15.94 -1.03 8.67
N MET A 126 -15.01 -0.81 9.61
CA MET A 126 -15.30 -0.26 10.94
C MET A 126 -15.37 1.28 10.97
N THR A 127 -15.07 1.96 9.87
CA THR A 127 -15.06 3.43 9.81
C THR A 127 -15.85 3.98 8.63
N LYS A 128 -16.32 5.22 8.75
CA LYS A 128 -16.88 5.99 7.62
C LYS A 128 -15.83 6.82 6.89
N VAL A 129 -14.63 6.95 7.46
CA VAL A 129 -13.51 7.64 6.81
C VAL A 129 -13.01 6.79 5.64
N ARG A 130 -12.71 7.41 4.53
CA ARG A 130 -12.30 6.73 3.29
C ARG A 130 -10.96 7.25 2.80
N ILE A 131 -10.19 6.39 2.14
CA ILE A 131 -8.87 6.71 1.58
C ILE A 131 -8.84 8.02 0.79
N PRO A 132 -9.78 8.32 -0.12
CA PRO A 132 -9.78 9.60 -0.83
C PRO A 132 -9.80 10.82 0.08
N THR A 133 -10.57 10.77 1.17
CA THR A 133 -10.63 11.86 2.16
C THR A 133 -9.28 12.07 2.85
N ILE A 134 -8.60 10.98 3.19
CA ILE A 134 -7.27 11.04 3.83
C ILE A 134 -6.23 11.58 2.85
N ILE A 135 -6.24 11.15 1.59
CA ILE A 135 -5.35 11.71 0.56
C ILE A 135 -5.56 13.22 0.42
N GLN A 136 -6.80 13.70 0.37
CA GLN A 136 -7.11 15.13 0.28
C GLN A 136 -6.55 15.91 1.48
N LYS A 137 -6.74 15.41 2.71
CA LYS A 137 -6.18 16.02 3.93
C LYS A 137 -4.64 16.07 3.89
N ALA A 138 -4.02 14.96 3.54
CA ALA A 138 -2.56 14.83 3.51
C ALA A 138 -1.91 15.68 2.39
N SER A 139 -2.61 15.90 1.27
CA SER A 139 -2.12 16.71 0.14
C SER A 139 -1.84 18.16 0.50
N ALA A 140 -2.40 18.67 1.60
CA ALA A 140 -2.04 19.98 2.14
C ALA A 140 -0.60 20.05 2.69
N GLN A 141 0.03 18.90 2.96
CA GLN A 141 1.38 18.81 3.49
C GLN A 141 2.44 18.55 2.40
N GLY A 142 2.03 18.08 1.22
CA GLY A 142 2.94 17.75 0.11
C GLY A 142 2.33 16.73 -0.84
N THR A 143 3.19 16.13 -1.68
CA THR A 143 2.74 15.10 -2.63
C THR A 143 2.54 13.77 -1.91
N VAL A 144 1.32 13.25 -1.95
CA VAL A 144 1.02 11.94 -1.35
C VAL A 144 1.52 10.82 -2.24
N LEU A 145 2.42 9.98 -1.68
CA LEU A 145 3.00 8.82 -2.35
C LEU A 145 2.19 7.56 -2.15
N ALA A 146 1.70 7.36 -0.93
CA ALA A 146 1.00 6.14 -0.57
C ALA A 146 0.06 6.39 0.61
N VAL A 147 -0.98 5.59 0.68
CA VAL A 147 -1.93 5.55 1.80
C VAL A 147 -2.36 4.11 2.03
N ARG A 148 -2.33 3.68 3.29
CA ARG A 148 -2.80 2.37 3.75
C ARG A 148 -3.21 2.42 5.22
N GLU A 149 -3.89 1.38 5.66
CA GLU A 149 -4.20 1.17 7.07
C GLU A 149 -3.02 0.47 7.78
N LYS A 150 -2.87 0.80 9.06
CA LYS A 150 -1.84 0.20 9.92
C LYS A 150 -2.31 0.15 11.38
N ILE A 151 -1.85 -0.85 12.10
CA ILE A 151 -1.92 -0.85 13.56
C ILE A 151 -0.63 -0.23 14.11
N ARG A 152 -0.75 0.88 14.84
CA ARG A 152 0.36 1.59 15.46
C ARG A 152 0.09 1.78 16.93
N GLY A 153 0.97 1.23 17.78
CA GLY A 153 0.76 1.27 19.25
C GLY A 153 -0.59 0.68 19.69
N GLY A 154 -1.07 -0.37 19.02
CA GLY A 154 -2.36 -1.00 19.31
C GLY A 154 -3.58 -0.25 18.75
N LYS A 155 -3.40 0.87 18.06
CA LYS A 155 -4.49 1.67 17.49
C LYS A 155 -4.48 1.58 15.96
N PRO A 156 -5.65 1.46 15.31
CA PRO A 156 -5.75 1.51 13.86
C PRO A 156 -5.61 2.95 13.36
N VAL A 157 -4.75 3.15 12.37
CA VAL A 157 -4.48 4.45 11.75
C VAL A 157 -4.40 4.31 10.23
N PHE A 158 -4.61 5.41 9.51
CA PHE A 158 -4.09 5.55 8.16
C PHE A 158 -2.64 6.00 8.24
N GLU A 159 -1.73 5.26 7.61
CA GLU A 159 -0.36 5.67 7.35
C GLU A 159 -0.30 6.28 5.95
N VAL A 160 0.13 7.52 5.87
CA VAL A 160 0.27 8.25 4.60
C VAL A 160 1.73 8.66 4.43
N MET A 161 2.32 8.29 3.32
CA MET A 161 3.65 8.74 2.95
C MET A 161 3.54 10.00 2.10
N VAL A 162 4.17 11.07 2.55
CA VAL A 162 4.11 12.39 1.89
C VAL A 162 5.53 12.83 1.54
N VAL A 163 5.71 13.34 0.33
CA VAL A 163 6.96 14.02 -0.07
C VAL A 163 6.87 15.48 0.36
N GLN A 164 7.79 15.87 1.22
CA GLN A 164 8.03 17.25 1.67
C GLN A 164 9.52 17.55 1.57
N ASP A 165 9.89 18.65 0.95
CA ASP A 165 11.30 19.08 0.82
C ASP A 165 12.22 17.96 0.33
N ASN A 166 11.84 17.24 -0.72
CA ASN A 166 12.53 16.08 -1.28
C ASN A 166 12.78 14.94 -0.28
N THR A 167 11.96 14.83 0.75
CA THR A 167 12.04 13.76 1.75
C THR A 167 10.68 13.08 1.88
N ILE A 168 10.67 11.75 1.94
CA ILE A 168 9.46 10.99 2.22
C ILE A 168 9.26 10.91 3.73
N ARG A 169 8.12 11.38 4.22
CA ARG A 169 7.76 11.37 5.64
C ARG A 169 6.45 10.65 5.88
N PRO A 170 6.37 9.76 6.87
CA PRO A 170 5.10 9.18 7.28
C PRO A 170 4.30 10.20 8.08
N THR A 171 3.03 10.34 7.74
CA THR A 171 2.02 11.03 8.55
C THR A 171 0.93 10.03 8.91
N PHE A 172 0.28 10.26 10.05
CA PHE A 172 -0.70 9.32 10.57
C PHE A 172 -2.01 10.03 10.87
N TYR A 173 -3.12 9.36 10.54
CA TYR A 173 -4.46 9.82 10.81
C TYR A 173 -5.23 8.73 11.56
N ASP A 174 -5.98 9.10 12.55
CA ASP A 174 -6.86 8.18 13.27
C ASP A 174 -7.87 7.54 12.32
N LEU A 175 -8.02 6.21 12.37
CA LEU A 175 -8.86 5.50 11.42
C LEU A 175 -10.34 5.86 11.56
N ALA A 176 -10.81 6.10 12.79
CA ALA A 176 -12.22 6.36 13.06
C ALA A 176 -12.64 7.79 12.71
N THR A 177 -11.76 8.77 12.98
CA THR A 177 -12.07 10.20 12.83
C THR A 177 -11.47 10.84 11.58
N GLY A 178 -10.36 10.26 11.07
CA GLY A 178 -9.57 10.86 9.99
C GLY A 178 -8.82 12.12 10.42
N GLU A 179 -8.65 12.33 11.72
CA GLU A 179 -7.88 13.46 12.24
C GLU A 179 -6.39 13.09 12.39
N PRO A 180 -5.46 14.05 12.19
CA PRO A 180 -4.04 13.80 12.37
C PRO A 180 -3.75 13.31 13.78
N THR A 181 -2.86 12.32 13.90
CA THR A 181 -2.35 11.84 15.19
C THR A 181 -0.91 12.27 15.39
N ALA A 182 -0.49 12.44 16.65
CA ALA A 182 0.91 12.68 16.96
C ALA A 182 1.81 11.55 16.41
N GLY A 183 2.95 11.94 15.87
CA GLY A 183 3.93 11.05 15.25
C GLY A 183 4.60 10.08 16.25
#